data_d8846290daedd949d31310e8c4639b4a
#
_entry.id   d8846290daedd949d31310e8c4639b4a
#
_cell.length_a   1.000
_cell.length_b   1.000
_cell.length_c   1.000
_cell.angle_alpha   90.00
_cell.angle_beta   90.00
_cell.angle_gamma   90.00
#
_symmetry.space_group_name_H-M   'P 1'
#
loop_
_entity.id
_entity.type
_entity.pdbx_description
1 polymer ?
#
loop_
_entity_poly.entity_id
_entity_poly.type
_entity_poly.pdbx_seq_one_letter_code
_entity_poly.pdbx_strand_id
1 'polypeptide(L)'
;MMEASASWDICDVGAPGILNGMKNYDIQMLGLCDNEYNTALFVRPDSPQAADPTNPEVWKGIECILPTGTTLQYMFLSYLQSLGLSADDVTITNMDVTPALTAFNAGEGDALCVWNAVAYNAEDSGLVRITDVSELGINNVCGLAATKDAMENKSDLIDLAWMVYYLTWDWCQQSEDNMAQAVELYVESC
;
A
#
# COMPACT_ATOMS: atom_id res chain seq x y z
N MET A 1 13.24 0.24 1.11
CA MET A 1 13.14 -1.26 1.12
C MET A 1 13.89 -1.88 -0.06
N MET A 2 13.57 -1.57 -1.31
CA MET A 2 14.24 -2.16 -2.48
C MET A 2 15.74 -1.87 -2.57
N GLU A 3 16.18 -0.71 -2.09
CA GLU A 3 17.60 -0.31 -2.04
C GLU A 3 18.46 -1.18 -1.11
N ALA A 4 17.82 -1.92 -0.17
CA ALA A 4 18.49 -2.80 0.78
C ALA A 4 18.39 -4.28 0.38
N SER A 5 18.37 -4.60 -0.92
CA SER A 5 18.17 -5.97 -1.43
C SER A 5 19.21 -6.99 -0.92
N ALA A 6 20.36 -6.53 -0.43
CA ALA A 6 21.35 -7.41 0.22
C ALA A 6 20.95 -7.84 1.64
N SER A 7 19.89 -7.28 2.24
CA SER A 7 19.47 -7.57 3.61
C SER A 7 18.23 -8.48 3.71
N TRP A 8 17.68 -8.89 2.56
CA TRP A 8 16.51 -9.78 2.51
C TRP A 8 16.58 -10.69 1.27
N ASP A 9 15.91 -11.82 1.33
CA ASP A 9 15.90 -12.84 0.27
C ASP A 9 14.56 -12.85 -0.49
N ILE A 10 13.44 -12.67 0.23
CA ILE A 10 12.07 -12.68 -0.30
C ILE A 10 11.25 -11.58 0.38
N CYS A 11 10.35 -10.95 -0.35
CA CYS A 11 9.41 -9.97 0.20
C CYS A 11 8.05 -10.05 -0.50
N ASP A 12 7.01 -9.66 0.23
CA ASP A 12 5.70 -9.35 -0.33
C ASP A 12 5.63 -7.85 -0.60
N VAL A 13 5.18 -7.46 -1.80
CA VAL A 13 5.15 -6.05 -2.21
C VAL A 13 4.15 -5.82 -3.35
N GLY A 14 3.55 -4.63 -3.36
CA GLY A 14 2.64 -4.21 -4.42
C GLY A 14 3.31 -4.04 -5.79
N ALA A 15 2.54 -4.16 -6.86
CA ALA A 15 3.01 -4.15 -8.24
C ALA A 15 3.97 -3.00 -8.59
N PRO A 16 3.78 -1.72 -8.20
CA PRO A 16 4.75 -0.66 -8.48
C PRO A 16 6.13 -0.93 -7.86
N GLY A 17 6.18 -1.49 -6.65
CA GLY A 17 7.42 -1.91 -5.99
C GLY A 17 8.12 -3.04 -6.73
N ILE A 18 7.37 -4.06 -7.18
CA ILE A 18 7.92 -5.18 -8.00
C ILE A 18 8.52 -4.64 -9.28
N LEU A 19 7.79 -3.83 -10.04
CA LEU A 19 8.25 -3.26 -11.31
C LEU A 19 9.51 -2.42 -11.14
N ASN A 20 9.55 -1.57 -10.10
CA ASN A 20 10.76 -0.81 -9.77
C ASN A 20 11.94 -1.71 -9.38
N GLY A 21 11.68 -2.74 -8.58
CA GLY A 21 12.67 -3.73 -8.17
C GLY A 21 13.25 -4.50 -9.35
N MET A 22 12.40 -5.00 -10.25
CA MET A 22 12.84 -5.69 -11.47
C MET A 22 13.67 -4.80 -12.38
N LYS A 23 13.32 -3.51 -12.46
CA LYS A 23 14.04 -2.57 -13.33
C LYS A 23 15.41 -2.14 -12.79
N ASN A 24 15.52 -1.98 -11.46
CA ASN A 24 16.66 -1.27 -10.87
C ASN A 24 17.48 -2.08 -9.86
N TYR A 25 17.00 -3.25 -9.39
CA TYR A 25 17.58 -3.95 -8.24
C TYR A 25 17.72 -5.47 -8.42
N ASP A 26 17.67 -5.98 -9.65
CA ASP A 26 17.81 -7.42 -9.97
C ASP A 26 16.85 -8.33 -9.15
N ILE A 27 15.59 -7.87 -8.98
CA ILE A 27 14.54 -8.61 -8.28
C ILE A 27 13.70 -9.39 -9.30
N GLN A 28 13.26 -10.57 -8.94
CA GLN A 28 12.37 -11.41 -9.73
C GLN A 28 11.04 -11.62 -9.01
N MET A 29 9.94 -11.51 -9.74
CA MET A 29 8.62 -11.86 -9.21
C MET A 29 8.45 -13.37 -9.23
N LEU A 30 8.05 -13.95 -8.10
CA LEU A 30 7.75 -15.38 -7.95
C LEU A 30 6.32 -15.68 -8.36
N GLY A 31 5.37 -14.85 -7.94
CA GLY A 31 3.96 -14.99 -8.26
C GLY A 31 3.11 -13.91 -7.64
N LEU A 32 1.85 -13.83 -8.08
CA LEU A 32 0.83 -12.96 -7.49
C LEU A 32 0.25 -13.63 -6.26
N CYS A 33 -0.02 -12.85 -5.23
CA CYS A 33 -0.50 -13.33 -3.93
C CYS A 33 -1.95 -12.93 -3.67
N ASP A 34 -2.22 -11.64 -3.77
CA ASP A 34 -3.52 -11.07 -3.45
C ASP A 34 -3.84 -9.81 -4.27
N ASN A 35 -5.02 -9.26 -4.03
CA ASN A 35 -5.45 -7.97 -4.51
C ASN A 35 -5.90 -7.15 -3.30
N GLU A 36 -5.08 -6.20 -2.89
CA GLU A 36 -5.27 -5.41 -1.69
C GLU A 36 -6.28 -4.29 -1.93
N TYR A 37 -7.32 -4.20 -1.11
CA TYR A 37 -8.41 -3.23 -1.29
C TYR A 37 -8.33 -2.05 -0.31
N ASN A 38 -7.66 -2.20 0.83
CA ASN A 38 -7.61 -1.16 1.86
C ASN A 38 -6.42 -0.20 1.68
N THR A 39 -6.29 0.33 0.46
CA THR A 39 -5.33 1.37 0.06
C THR A 39 -6.15 2.62 -0.24
N ALA A 40 -6.09 3.65 0.61
CA ALA A 40 -7.07 4.72 0.62
C ALA A 40 -6.47 6.11 0.86
N LEU A 41 -7.23 7.13 0.41
CA LEU A 41 -6.99 8.56 0.56
C LEU A 41 -7.90 9.13 1.65
N PHE A 42 -7.31 9.84 2.61
CA PHE A 42 -7.99 10.46 3.74
C PHE A 42 -7.74 11.95 3.82
N VAL A 43 -8.72 12.65 4.39
CA VAL A 43 -8.64 14.08 4.72
C VAL A 43 -9.28 14.35 6.08
N ARG A 44 -9.08 15.54 6.64
CA ARG A 44 -9.77 15.97 7.87
C ARG A 44 -11.24 16.27 7.59
N PRO A 45 -12.16 16.01 8.54
CA PRO A 45 -13.61 16.17 8.34
C PRO A 45 -14.04 17.63 8.09
N ASP A 46 -13.25 18.60 8.55
CA ASP A 46 -13.51 20.04 8.39
C ASP A 46 -12.77 20.67 7.19
N SER A 47 -12.11 19.83 6.37
CA SER A 47 -11.34 20.31 5.22
C SER A 47 -12.24 20.63 4.01
N PRO A 48 -11.78 21.54 3.10
CA PRO A 48 -12.47 21.77 1.83
C PRO A 48 -12.62 20.52 0.98
N GLN A 49 -11.65 19.61 1.04
CA GLN A 49 -11.63 18.34 0.31
C GLN A 49 -12.71 17.38 0.80
N ALA A 50 -13.02 17.39 2.11
CA ALA A 50 -14.13 16.61 2.67
C ALA A 50 -15.48 17.17 2.25
N ALA A 51 -15.60 18.51 2.13
CA ALA A 51 -16.83 19.17 1.76
C ALA A 51 -17.20 19.00 0.28
N ASP A 52 -16.22 19.00 -0.63
CA ASP A 52 -16.43 18.87 -2.07
C ASP A 52 -15.26 18.11 -2.73
N PRO A 53 -15.18 16.77 -2.55
CA PRO A 53 -14.03 15.99 -2.99
C PRO A 53 -13.86 15.94 -4.50
N THR A 54 -14.93 16.16 -5.27
CA THR A 54 -14.91 16.11 -6.75
C THR A 54 -14.52 17.43 -7.41
N ASN A 55 -14.36 18.51 -6.64
CA ASN A 55 -13.98 19.82 -7.15
C ASN A 55 -12.44 19.91 -7.27
N PRO A 56 -11.88 20.04 -8.49
CA PRO A 56 -10.44 20.10 -8.66
C PRO A 56 -9.77 21.29 -7.95
N GLU A 57 -10.49 22.39 -7.75
CA GLU A 57 -9.92 23.60 -7.14
C GLU A 57 -9.53 23.40 -5.66
N VAL A 58 -10.22 22.50 -4.93
CA VAL A 58 -9.86 22.23 -3.53
C VAL A 58 -8.62 21.35 -3.38
N TRP A 59 -8.15 20.74 -4.47
CA TRP A 59 -6.98 19.89 -4.50
C TRP A 59 -5.70 20.59 -4.99
N LYS A 60 -5.83 21.78 -5.59
CA LYS A 60 -4.66 22.53 -6.07
C LYS A 60 -3.84 23.11 -4.91
N GLY A 61 -2.54 22.89 -4.99
CA GLY A 61 -1.56 23.42 -4.03
C GLY A 61 -1.54 22.72 -2.67
N ILE A 62 -2.33 21.64 -2.49
CA ILE A 62 -2.32 20.88 -1.23
C ILE A 62 -1.03 20.09 -1.05
N GLU A 63 -0.76 19.73 0.20
CA GLU A 63 0.29 18.78 0.57
C GLU A 63 -0.34 17.41 0.92
N CYS A 64 0.07 16.36 0.18
CA CYS A 64 -0.31 14.99 0.47
C CYS A 64 0.87 14.22 1.07
N ILE A 65 0.66 13.57 2.23
CA ILE A 65 1.67 12.74 2.89
C ILE A 65 1.43 11.29 2.49
N LEU A 66 2.45 10.66 1.90
CA LEU A 66 2.40 9.25 1.47
C LEU A 66 3.82 8.70 1.21
N PRO A 67 4.03 7.38 1.27
CA PRO A 67 5.27 6.78 0.80
C PRO A 67 5.35 6.79 -0.72
N THR A 68 6.40 7.41 -1.27
CA THR A 68 6.61 7.52 -2.72
C THR A 68 7.09 6.21 -3.35
N GLY A 69 6.79 6.02 -4.65
CA GLY A 69 7.15 4.80 -5.38
C GLY A 69 6.29 3.58 -5.04
N THR A 70 5.13 3.79 -4.44
CA THR A 70 4.20 2.75 -3.97
C THR A 70 2.84 2.83 -4.68
N THR A 71 1.97 1.87 -4.38
CA THR A 71 0.56 1.87 -4.81
C THR A 71 -0.22 3.08 -4.28
N LEU A 72 0.13 3.61 -3.10
CA LEU A 72 -0.48 4.83 -2.56
C LEU A 72 -0.24 6.04 -3.47
N GLN A 73 0.99 6.23 -3.93
CA GLN A 73 1.28 7.29 -4.88
C GLN A 73 0.54 7.09 -6.20
N TYR A 74 0.51 5.85 -6.73
CA TYR A 74 -0.21 5.54 -7.96
C TYR A 74 -1.71 5.82 -7.81
N MET A 75 -2.34 5.38 -6.72
CA MET A 75 -3.74 5.65 -6.42
C MET A 75 -4.04 7.14 -6.33
N PHE A 76 -3.24 7.90 -5.56
CA PHE A 76 -3.41 9.34 -5.41
C PHE A 76 -3.31 10.09 -6.74
N LEU A 77 -2.29 9.78 -7.55
CA LEU A 77 -2.14 10.37 -8.88
C LEU A 77 -3.29 9.99 -9.83
N SER A 78 -3.81 8.77 -9.73
CA SER A 78 -4.98 8.33 -10.51
C SER A 78 -6.23 9.09 -10.10
N TYR A 79 -6.42 9.35 -8.80
CA TYR A 79 -7.50 10.20 -8.31
C TYR A 79 -7.38 11.63 -8.84
N LEU A 80 -6.21 12.28 -8.73
CA LEU A 80 -5.97 13.61 -9.28
C LEU A 80 -6.25 13.66 -10.78
N GLN A 81 -5.80 12.64 -11.53
CA GLN A 81 -6.05 12.56 -12.96
C GLN A 81 -7.55 12.48 -13.29
N SER A 82 -8.35 11.80 -12.46
CA SER A 82 -9.81 11.75 -12.64
C SER A 82 -10.47 13.12 -12.49
N LEU A 83 -9.83 14.04 -11.76
CA LEU A 83 -10.24 15.44 -11.59
C LEU A 83 -9.60 16.39 -12.63
N GLY A 84 -8.79 15.87 -13.57
CA GLY A 84 -8.07 16.67 -14.56
C GLY A 84 -6.83 17.38 -14.01
N LEU A 85 -6.31 16.93 -12.86
CA LEU A 85 -5.09 17.43 -12.23
C LEU A 85 -3.92 16.48 -12.45
N SER A 86 -2.72 16.95 -12.12
CA SER A 86 -1.46 16.23 -12.24
C SER A 86 -0.63 16.33 -10.95
N ALA A 87 0.51 15.63 -10.89
CA ALA A 87 1.46 15.76 -9.81
C ALA A 87 2.02 17.18 -9.63
N ASP A 88 2.03 17.99 -10.67
CA ASP A 88 2.55 19.38 -10.64
C ASP A 88 1.59 20.33 -9.90
N ASP A 89 0.33 19.92 -9.72
CA ASP A 89 -0.68 20.72 -9.02
C ASP A 89 -0.66 20.58 -7.50
N VAL A 90 0.14 19.66 -6.96
CA VAL A 90 0.19 19.31 -5.53
C VAL A 90 1.62 19.18 -5.02
N THR A 91 1.79 19.15 -3.71
CA THR A 91 3.06 18.76 -3.06
C THR A 91 2.90 17.34 -2.50
N ILE A 92 3.89 16.46 -2.74
CA ILE A 92 3.92 15.11 -2.15
C ILE A 92 5.08 15.03 -1.16
N THR A 93 4.76 14.81 0.11
CA THR A 93 5.73 14.58 1.18
C THR A 93 5.90 13.09 1.40
N ASN A 94 7.13 12.60 1.17
CA ASN A 94 7.47 11.19 1.33
C ASN A 94 7.62 10.83 2.82
N MET A 95 6.75 9.96 3.31
CA MET A 95 6.77 9.47 4.69
C MET A 95 6.13 8.07 4.77
N ASP A 96 6.67 7.18 5.60
CA ASP A 96 6.07 5.86 5.85
C ASP A 96 4.71 5.99 6.55
N VAL A 97 3.80 5.05 6.31
CA VAL A 97 2.37 5.17 6.66
C VAL A 97 2.11 5.39 8.16
N THR A 98 2.85 4.74 9.06
CA THR A 98 2.64 4.89 10.52
C THR A 98 3.05 6.29 11.03
N PRO A 99 4.27 6.80 10.76
CA PRO A 99 4.60 8.19 11.09
C PRO A 99 3.75 9.20 10.31
N ALA A 100 3.33 8.91 9.07
CA ALA A 100 2.46 9.78 8.28
C ALA A 100 1.10 10.02 8.98
N LEU A 101 0.45 8.98 9.50
CA LEU A 101 -0.79 9.14 10.27
C LEU A 101 -0.57 9.97 11.53
N THR A 102 0.55 9.77 12.23
CA THR A 102 0.89 10.55 13.43
C THR A 102 1.08 12.04 13.10
N ALA A 103 1.84 12.36 12.06
CA ALA A 103 2.08 13.73 11.59
C ALA A 103 0.77 14.37 11.12
N PHE A 104 -0.05 13.64 10.37
CA PHE A 104 -1.35 14.11 9.89
C PHE A 104 -2.32 14.42 11.03
N ASN A 105 -2.39 13.57 12.06
CA ASN A 105 -3.18 13.83 13.27
C ASN A 105 -2.65 15.01 14.10
N ALA A 106 -1.35 15.32 13.99
CA ALA A 106 -0.75 16.52 14.59
C ALA A 106 -1.00 17.82 13.79
N GLY A 107 -1.63 17.72 12.62
CA GLY A 107 -2.01 18.88 11.80
C GLY A 107 -1.12 19.11 10.58
N GLU A 108 -0.15 18.23 10.28
CA GLU A 108 0.69 18.34 9.09
C GLU A 108 -0.05 17.84 7.82
N GLY A 109 0.28 18.43 6.67
CA GLY A 109 -0.32 18.13 5.38
C GLY A 109 -1.82 18.39 5.28
N ASP A 110 -2.40 18.25 4.10
CA ASP A 110 -3.83 18.45 3.81
C ASP A 110 -4.54 17.14 3.47
N ALA A 111 -3.80 16.17 2.94
CA ALA A 111 -4.28 14.84 2.58
C ALA A 111 -3.29 13.76 3.03
N LEU A 112 -3.78 12.55 3.27
CA LEU A 112 -3.03 11.40 3.74
C LEU A 112 -3.40 10.16 2.92
N CYS A 113 -2.40 9.44 2.40
CA CYS A 113 -2.63 8.12 1.83
C CYS A 113 -1.96 7.04 2.67
N VAL A 114 -2.75 6.05 3.07
CA VAL A 114 -2.31 4.93 3.90
C VAL A 114 -3.01 3.63 3.47
N TRP A 115 -2.47 2.49 3.93
CA TRP A 115 -3.00 1.17 3.63
C TRP A 115 -3.17 0.32 4.89
N ASN A 116 -3.85 -0.82 4.72
CA ASN A 116 -4.00 -1.91 5.70
C ASN A 116 -4.50 -1.44 7.08
N ALA A 117 -3.86 -1.89 8.15
CA ALA A 117 -4.24 -1.55 9.53
C ALA A 117 -4.17 -0.04 9.80
N VAL A 118 -3.26 0.70 9.14
CA VAL A 118 -3.14 2.15 9.31
C VAL A 118 -4.35 2.89 8.72
N ALA A 119 -4.96 2.35 7.66
CA ALA A 119 -6.19 2.93 7.10
C ALA A 119 -7.39 2.79 8.06
N TYR A 120 -7.52 1.66 8.76
CA TYR A 120 -8.52 1.52 9.82
C TYR A 120 -8.26 2.48 10.99
N ASN A 121 -6.99 2.63 11.41
CA ASN A 121 -6.63 3.59 12.45
C ASN A 121 -6.91 5.05 12.04
N ALA A 122 -6.80 5.37 10.75
CA ALA A 122 -7.18 6.68 10.23
C ALA A 122 -8.69 6.93 10.36
N GLU A 123 -9.52 5.94 10.03
CA GLU A 123 -10.97 6.00 10.22
C GLU A 123 -11.35 6.13 11.70
N ASP A 124 -10.74 5.33 12.58
CA ASP A 124 -10.95 5.39 14.03
C ASP A 124 -10.55 6.74 14.63
N SER A 125 -9.59 7.43 14.01
CA SER A 125 -9.18 8.80 14.37
C SER A 125 -10.18 9.87 13.91
N GLY A 126 -11.24 9.48 13.18
CA GLY A 126 -12.27 10.39 12.68
C GLY A 126 -11.91 11.08 11.36
N LEU A 127 -10.90 10.60 10.64
CA LEU A 127 -10.60 11.09 9.29
C LEU A 127 -11.63 10.59 8.29
N VAL A 128 -11.85 11.36 7.23
CA VAL A 128 -12.81 11.07 6.17
C VAL A 128 -12.08 10.38 5.02
N ARG A 129 -12.51 9.16 4.69
CA ARG A 129 -12.07 8.47 3.47
C ARG A 129 -12.70 9.16 2.27
N ILE A 130 -11.87 9.58 1.33
CA ILE A 130 -12.31 10.22 0.07
C ILE A 130 -12.49 9.20 -1.03
N THR A 131 -11.54 8.29 -1.16
CA THR A 131 -11.56 7.22 -2.16
C THR A 131 -10.56 6.12 -1.78
N ASP A 132 -10.66 5.00 -2.47
CA ASP A 132 -9.72 3.88 -2.40
C ASP A 132 -9.46 3.26 -3.79
N VAL A 133 -8.60 2.27 -3.84
CA VAL A 133 -8.24 1.57 -5.10
C VAL A 133 -9.44 0.90 -5.75
N SER A 134 -10.41 0.39 -4.98
CA SER A 134 -11.61 -0.28 -5.51
C SER A 134 -12.53 0.70 -6.21
N GLU A 135 -12.80 1.86 -5.60
CA GLU A 135 -13.64 2.91 -6.17
C GLU A 135 -13.03 3.49 -7.44
N LEU A 136 -11.70 3.55 -7.53
CA LEU A 136 -10.98 3.98 -8.72
C LEU A 136 -10.85 2.88 -9.79
N GLY A 137 -11.36 1.67 -9.54
CA GLY A 137 -11.22 0.54 -10.45
C GLY A 137 -9.77 0.06 -10.62
N ILE A 138 -8.92 0.32 -9.64
CA ILE A 138 -7.51 -0.08 -9.65
C ILE A 138 -7.39 -1.48 -9.04
N ASN A 139 -6.82 -2.41 -9.81
CA ASN A 139 -6.38 -3.68 -9.25
C ASN A 139 -5.03 -3.48 -8.55
N ASN A 140 -5.06 -3.44 -7.22
CA ASN A 140 -3.86 -3.31 -6.39
C ASN A 140 -3.27 -4.68 -6.10
N VAL A 141 -2.67 -5.26 -7.13
CA VAL A 141 -2.09 -6.62 -7.05
C VAL A 141 -0.79 -6.58 -6.27
N CYS A 142 -0.68 -7.46 -5.28
CA CYS A 142 0.55 -7.74 -4.54
C CYS A 142 1.14 -9.09 -4.95
N GLY A 143 2.42 -9.27 -4.72
CA GLY A 143 3.11 -10.49 -5.07
C GLY A 143 4.40 -10.71 -4.30
N LEU A 144 4.80 -11.97 -4.20
CA LEU A 144 6.11 -12.32 -3.69
C LEU A 144 7.18 -12.07 -4.74
N ALA A 145 8.24 -11.43 -4.30
CA ALA A 145 9.44 -11.19 -5.08
C ALA A 145 10.68 -11.68 -4.32
N ALA A 146 11.68 -12.15 -5.05
CA ALA A 146 12.95 -12.58 -4.51
C ALA A 146 14.12 -11.84 -5.17
N THR A 147 15.23 -11.69 -4.44
CA THR A 147 16.47 -11.18 -5.02
C THR A 147 17.08 -12.23 -5.96
N LYS A 148 17.81 -11.78 -6.98
CA LYS A 148 18.53 -12.68 -7.89
C LYS A 148 19.53 -13.57 -7.14
N ASP A 149 20.24 -13.01 -6.17
CA ASP A 149 21.19 -13.77 -5.34
C ASP A 149 20.49 -14.91 -4.58
N ALA A 150 19.31 -14.63 -3.99
CA ALA A 150 18.55 -15.66 -3.30
C ALA A 150 18.04 -16.75 -4.27
N MET A 151 17.58 -16.39 -5.45
CA MET A 151 17.16 -17.34 -6.48
C MET A 151 18.31 -18.24 -6.95
N GLU A 152 19.53 -17.70 -7.09
CA GLU A 152 20.70 -18.46 -7.54
C GLU A 152 21.32 -19.32 -6.43
N ASN A 153 21.35 -18.85 -5.18
CA ASN A 153 22.11 -19.47 -4.09
C ASN A 153 21.25 -20.16 -3.02
N LYS A 154 19.92 -19.89 -2.99
CA LYS A 154 18.98 -20.38 -1.98
C LYS A 154 17.66 -20.86 -2.60
N SER A 155 17.67 -21.35 -3.85
CA SER A 155 16.46 -21.70 -4.60
C SER A 155 15.52 -22.62 -3.85
N ASP A 156 16.05 -23.68 -3.19
CA ASP A 156 15.23 -24.62 -2.41
C ASP A 156 14.48 -23.95 -1.26
N LEU A 157 15.09 -22.93 -0.62
CA LEU A 157 14.44 -22.16 0.44
C LEU A 157 13.39 -21.20 -0.12
N ILE A 158 13.66 -20.62 -1.28
CA ILE A 158 12.68 -19.75 -1.97
C ILE A 158 11.46 -20.56 -2.39
N ASP A 159 11.68 -21.74 -2.99
CA ASP A 159 10.59 -22.65 -3.39
C ASP A 159 9.76 -23.10 -2.16
N LEU A 160 10.43 -23.42 -1.05
CA LEU A 160 9.75 -23.78 0.19
C LEU A 160 8.94 -22.60 0.76
N ALA A 161 9.51 -21.40 0.81
CA ALA A 161 8.83 -20.20 1.30
C ALA A 161 7.60 -19.88 0.45
N TRP A 162 7.73 -19.95 -0.89
CA TRP A 162 6.60 -19.78 -1.81
C TRP A 162 5.50 -20.81 -1.58
N MET A 163 5.88 -22.09 -1.43
CA MET A 163 4.92 -23.16 -1.19
C MET A 163 4.18 -22.97 0.15
N VAL A 164 4.90 -22.61 1.23
CA VAL A 164 4.28 -22.36 2.54
C VAL A 164 3.33 -21.18 2.46
N TYR A 165 3.74 -20.09 1.81
CA TYR A 165 2.88 -18.91 1.62
C TYR A 165 1.58 -19.29 0.88
N TYR A 166 1.70 -19.97 -0.25
CA TYR A 166 0.55 -20.41 -1.04
C TYR A 166 -0.39 -21.35 -0.26
N LEU A 167 0.18 -22.36 0.43
CA LEU A 167 -0.61 -23.31 1.21
C LEU A 167 -1.31 -22.64 2.40
N THR A 168 -0.70 -21.59 2.99
CA THR A 168 -1.32 -20.83 4.07
C THR A 168 -2.53 -20.07 3.55
N TRP A 169 -2.43 -19.39 2.42
CA TRP A 169 -3.56 -18.72 1.79
C TRP A 169 -4.67 -19.70 1.37
N ASP A 170 -4.31 -20.83 0.78
CA ASP A 170 -5.28 -21.86 0.42
C ASP A 170 -6.02 -22.38 1.67
N TRP A 171 -5.28 -22.66 2.74
CA TRP A 171 -5.85 -23.06 4.02
C TRP A 171 -6.80 -22.02 4.61
N CYS A 172 -6.44 -20.74 4.60
CA CYS A 172 -7.29 -19.64 5.08
C CYS A 172 -8.65 -19.59 4.35
N GLN A 173 -8.64 -19.88 3.05
CA GLN A 173 -9.84 -19.80 2.20
C GLN A 173 -10.75 -21.03 2.30
N GLN A 174 -10.32 -22.13 2.91
CA GLN A 174 -11.10 -23.37 2.99
C GLN A 174 -12.30 -23.27 3.94
N SER A 175 -12.27 -22.44 4.97
CA SER A 175 -13.37 -22.23 5.90
C SER A 175 -13.27 -20.89 6.66
N GLU A 176 -14.43 -20.42 7.17
CA GLU A 176 -14.48 -19.25 8.06
C GLU A 176 -13.70 -19.48 9.36
N ASP A 177 -13.70 -20.72 9.88
CA ASP A 177 -12.96 -21.08 11.09
C ASP A 177 -11.44 -20.96 10.86
N ASN A 178 -10.93 -21.39 9.71
CA ASN A 178 -9.52 -21.23 9.35
C ASN A 178 -9.14 -19.75 9.25
N MET A 179 -9.98 -18.93 8.63
CA MET A 179 -9.77 -17.50 8.54
C MET A 179 -9.77 -16.85 9.93
N ALA A 180 -10.71 -17.20 10.80
CA ALA A 180 -10.77 -16.70 12.17
C ALA A 180 -9.49 -17.06 12.94
N GLN A 181 -9.02 -18.32 12.82
CA GLN A 181 -7.77 -18.75 13.45
C GLN A 181 -6.55 -18.00 12.89
N ALA A 182 -6.50 -17.73 11.59
CA ALA A 182 -5.42 -16.93 10.99
C ALA A 182 -5.39 -15.51 11.55
N VAL A 183 -6.56 -14.89 11.75
CA VAL A 183 -6.69 -13.56 12.37
C VAL A 183 -6.21 -13.58 13.82
N GLU A 184 -6.58 -14.59 14.61
CA GLU A 184 -6.10 -14.74 16.00
C GLU A 184 -4.58 -14.84 16.05
N LEU A 185 -3.97 -15.71 15.22
CA LEU A 185 -2.51 -15.87 15.13
C LEU A 185 -1.81 -14.57 14.71
N TYR A 186 -2.41 -13.81 13.78
CA TYR A 186 -1.88 -12.52 13.36
C TYR A 186 -1.89 -11.51 14.52
N VAL A 187 -3.01 -11.38 15.24
CA VAL A 187 -3.14 -10.47 16.38
C VAL A 187 -2.16 -10.84 17.50
N GLU A 188 -1.94 -12.13 17.77
CA GLU A 188 -0.97 -12.59 18.77
C GLU A 188 0.49 -12.29 18.37
N SER A 189 0.78 -12.13 17.07
CA SER A 189 2.13 -11.90 16.56
C SER A 189 2.51 -10.40 16.49
N CYS A 190 1.54 -9.49 16.62
CA CYS A 190 1.72 -8.04 16.57
C CYS A 190 1.80 -7.42 17.97
#